data_ef40ed7e67a9c339600dc970a90386a7
#
_entry.id   ef40ed7e67a9c339600dc970a90386a7
#
_cell.length_a   1.000
_cell.length_b   1.000
_cell.length_c   1.000
_cell.angle_alpha   90.00
_cell.angle_beta   90.00
_cell.angle_gamma   90.00
#
_symmetry.space_group_name_H-M   'P 1'
#
loop_
_entity.id
_entity.type
_entity.pdbx_description
1 polymer ?
#
loop_
_entity_poly.entity_id
_entity_poly.type
_entity_poly.pdbx_seq_one_letter_code
_entity_poly.pdbx_strand_id
1 'polypeptide(L)'
;SAINNDFYLILYISSFLIFLALLISYGRIELTLISFLPMLISWTIILGLMGILGIEFNIINIILSTFIFGIGDDFSIFIMDGLQNKYRTGKAILNSHKTAIFFSAFTAVVGMGTLVFAKHPALQSISLISILGMAAVVLVAYTIQPIIFQFFISKPASKGLPPYTLIGLLRTILLFMLFVTGCIILRIFIFLLYLIPVRRSYKQQLVCRIINITCKGILVVATFVRKEHINVTNETFKKPAIIIANHQSFIDILELLSFSPKIIMITNHWVWNSPVFGKIIQYAGFFHVDEGYELCVERMREKVREGYSIAIFPEGTRTYDGKMKRFHKGAFYLSETLQLDIIPILLYGNGEIIAKAQPFYVRKGIIYSKILPRILYNDDSFG
;
A
#
# COMPACT_ATOMS: atom_id res chain seq x y z
N SER A 1 1.39 -45.04 6.65
CA SER A 1 0.88 -44.10 5.61
C SER A 1 -0.57 -43.72 5.85
N ALA A 2 -1.50 -44.63 6.21
CA ALA A 2 -2.93 -44.31 6.44
C ALA A 2 -3.08 -43.30 7.61
N ILE A 3 -2.44 -43.51 8.73
CA ILE A 3 -2.51 -42.63 9.92
C ILE A 3 -2.07 -41.20 9.60
N ASN A 4 -1.02 -41.04 8.80
CA ASN A 4 -0.58 -39.70 8.38
C ASN A 4 -1.62 -38.98 7.50
N ASN A 5 -2.27 -39.73 6.60
CA ASN A 5 -3.30 -39.15 5.73
C ASN A 5 -4.54 -38.71 6.53
N ASP A 6 -4.98 -39.55 7.49
CA ASP A 6 -6.10 -39.22 8.37
C ASP A 6 -5.78 -38.02 9.26
N PHE A 7 -4.55 -37.90 9.76
CA PHE A 7 -4.09 -36.76 10.53
C PHE A 7 -4.17 -35.45 9.73
N TYR A 8 -3.61 -35.42 8.52
CA TYR A 8 -3.67 -34.23 7.68
C TYR A 8 -5.11 -33.86 7.32
N LEU A 9 -5.96 -34.86 7.05
CA LEU A 9 -7.37 -34.64 6.75
C LEU A 9 -8.09 -33.98 7.95
N ILE A 10 -7.90 -34.52 9.15
CA ILE A 10 -8.48 -33.96 10.39
C ILE A 10 -7.99 -32.53 10.63
N LEU A 11 -6.68 -32.30 10.46
CA LEU A 11 -6.07 -30.97 10.65
C LEU A 11 -6.64 -29.95 9.65
N TYR A 12 -6.80 -30.32 8.38
CA TYR A 12 -7.39 -29.41 7.39
C TYR A 12 -8.86 -29.13 7.66
N ILE A 13 -9.65 -30.17 8.01
CA ILE A 13 -11.08 -29.99 8.34
C ILE A 13 -11.24 -29.11 9.59
N SER A 14 -10.48 -29.38 10.66
CA SER A 14 -10.50 -28.57 11.89
C SER A 14 -10.11 -27.12 11.63
N SER A 15 -9.01 -26.90 10.90
CA SER A 15 -8.56 -25.56 10.53
C SER A 15 -9.60 -24.81 9.71
N PHE A 16 -10.24 -25.48 8.76
CA PHE A 16 -11.29 -24.88 7.93
C PHE A 16 -12.50 -24.50 8.75
N LEU A 17 -12.98 -25.41 9.64
CA LEU A 17 -14.13 -25.13 10.51
C LEU A 17 -13.86 -23.99 11.48
N ILE A 18 -12.68 -23.95 12.10
CA ILE A 18 -12.25 -22.84 12.97
C ILE A 18 -12.21 -21.53 12.16
N PHE A 19 -11.57 -21.53 11.00
CA PHE A 19 -11.54 -20.35 10.15
C PHE A 19 -12.92 -19.84 9.79
N LEU A 20 -13.85 -20.74 9.45
CA LEU A 20 -15.24 -20.41 9.12
C LEU A 20 -15.97 -19.84 10.35
N ALA A 21 -15.81 -20.44 11.52
CA ALA A 21 -16.40 -19.96 12.75
C ALA A 21 -15.91 -18.54 13.11
N LEU A 22 -14.60 -18.28 12.98
CA LEU A 22 -14.02 -16.97 13.17
C LEU A 22 -14.54 -15.95 12.13
N LEU A 23 -14.70 -16.38 10.88
CA LEU A 23 -15.21 -15.52 9.82
C LEU A 23 -16.66 -15.10 10.09
N ILE A 24 -17.49 -16.04 10.55
CA ILE A 24 -18.87 -15.76 10.95
C ILE A 24 -18.90 -14.82 12.17
N SER A 25 -18.04 -15.07 13.16
CA SER A 25 -17.97 -14.28 14.39
C SER A 25 -17.53 -12.83 14.16
N TYR A 26 -16.49 -12.62 13.37
CA TYR A 26 -15.95 -11.27 13.13
C TYR A 26 -16.61 -10.56 11.95
N GLY A 27 -17.23 -11.26 11.02
CA GLY A 27 -17.84 -10.71 9.81
C GLY A 27 -16.87 -10.00 8.87
N ARG A 28 -15.54 -10.12 9.12
CA ARG A 28 -14.47 -9.47 8.34
C ARG A 28 -13.26 -10.39 8.23
N ILE A 29 -12.86 -10.62 6.97
CA ILE A 29 -11.75 -11.52 6.67
C ILE A 29 -10.42 -11.07 7.28
N GLU A 30 -10.19 -9.75 7.38
CA GLU A 30 -8.96 -9.21 7.96
C GLU A 30 -8.84 -9.57 9.45
N LEU A 31 -9.93 -9.44 10.21
CA LEU A 31 -9.94 -9.80 11.63
C LEU A 31 -9.81 -11.31 11.83
N THR A 32 -10.47 -12.08 10.97
CA THR A 32 -10.33 -13.54 10.93
C THR A 32 -8.89 -13.95 10.71
N LEU A 33 -8.22 -13.39 9.70
CA LEU A 33 -6.81 -13.68 9.42
C LEU A 33 -5.89 -13.28 10.57
N ILE A 34 -6.13 -12.13 11.23
CA ILE A 34 -5.33 -11.68 12.37
C ILE A 34 -5.51 -12.62 13.57
N SER A 35 -6.70 -13.23 13.76
CA SER A 35 -6.92 -14.23 14.81
C SER A 35 -6.40 -15.62 14.44
N PHE A 36 -6.49 -16.01 13.18
CA PHE A 36 -6.11 -17.35 12.70
C PHE A 36 -4.59 -17.51 12.50
N LEU A 37 -3.91 -16.46 12.05
CA LEU A 37 -2.49 -16.51 11.72
C LEU A 37 -1.59 -16.88 12.92
N PRO A 38 -1.82 -16.41 14.16
CA PRO A 38 -1.07 -16.82 15.34
C PRO A 38 -1.06 -18.33 15.56
N MET A 39 -2.18 -18.99 15.29
CA MET A 39 -2.32 -20.42 15.41
C MET A 39 -1.42 -21.16 14.41
N LEU A 40 -1.41 -20.74 13.14
CA LEU A 40 -0.52 -21.31 12.11
C LEU A 40 0.96 -21.09 12.45
N ILE A 41 1.30 -19.91 12.95
CA ILE A 41 2.68 -19.58 13.36
C ILE A 41 3.10 -20.46 14.55
N SER A 42 2.24 -20.57 15.57
CA SER A 42 2.51 -21.44 16.74
C SER A 42 2.73 -22.89 16.33
N TRP A 43 1.88 -23.38 15.42
CA TRP A 43 2.02 -24.74 14.87
C TRP A 43 3.36 -24.94 14.16
N THR A 44 3.75 -23.98 13.33
CA THR A 44 5.06 -24.03 12.65
C THR A 44 6.23 -24.05 13.64
N ILE A 45 6.12 -23.26 14.72
CA ILE A 45 7.13 -23.24 15.79
C ILE A 45 7.18 -24.59 16.50
N ILE A 46 6.04 -25.19 16.83
CA ILE A 46 5.96 -26.50 17.49
C ILE A 46 6.64 -27.57 16.62
N LEU A 47 6.31 -27.61 15.32
CA LEU A 47 6.94 -28.55 14.39
C LEU A 47 8.44 -28.35 14.29
N GLY A 48 8.91 -27.09 14.24
CA GLY A 48 10.33 -26.77 14.23
C GLY A 48 11.04 -27.21 15.50
N LEU A 49 10.46 -26.98 16.67
CA LEU A 49 11.01 -27.41 17.96
C LEU A 49 11.04 -28.92 18.09
N MET A 50 10.00 -29.64 17.66
CA MET A 50 9.99 -31.10 17.63
C MET A 50 11.12 -31.63 16.75
N GLY A 51 11.35 -31.05 15.57
CA GLY A 51 12.43 -31.45 14.68
C GLY A 51 13.81 -31.22 15.29
N ILE A 52 14.04 -30.11 15.98
CA ILE A 52 15.32 -29.80 16.65
C ILE A 52 15.57 -30.76 17.83
N LEU A 53 14.53 -31.11 18.58
CA LEU A 53 14.63 -31.98 19.77
C LEU A 53 14.59 -33.47 19.43
N GLY A 54 14.43 -33.84 18.14
CA GLY A 54 14.31 -35.22 17.70
C GLY A 54 13.05 -35.94 18.21
N ILE A 55 11.97 -35.17 18.48
CA ILE A 55 10.69 -35.72 18.95
C ILE A 55 9.90 -36.21 17.74
N GLU A 56 9.74 -37.51 17.59
CA GLU A 56 8.96 -38.11 16.51
C GLU A 56 7.47 -38.09 16.82
N PHE A 57 6.65 -37.97 15.74
CA PHE A 57 5.21 -38.11 15.85
C PHE A 57 4.80 -39.53 16.17
N ASN A 58 4.01 -39.71 17.21
CA ASN A 58 3.30 -40.93 17.53
C ASN A 58 1.79 -40.66 17.60
N ILE A 59 0.97 -41.71 17.61
CA ILE A 59 -0.51 -41.58 17.60
C ILE A 59 -1.01 -40.68 18.73
N ILE A 60 -0.38 -40.77 19.91
CA ILE A 60 -0.83 -40.05 21.10
C ILE A 60 -0.48 -38.55 21.01
N ASN A 61 0.74 -38.22 20.58
CA ASN A 61 1.17 -36.84 20.48
C ASN A 61 0.53 -36.11 19.27
N ILE A 62 0.09 -36.87 18.25
CA ILE A 62 -0.75 -36.33 17.15
C ILE A 62 -2.11 -35.83 17.68
N ILE A 63 -2.78 -36.65 18.50
CA ILE A 63 -4.08 -36.25 19.12
C ILE A 63 -3.87 -35.01 20.00
N LEU A 64 -2.81 -35.00 20.81
CA LEU A 64 -2.50 -33.88 21.68
C LEU A 64 -2.17 -32.61 20.90
N SER A 65 -1.44 -32.70 19.80
CA SER A 65 -1.11 -31.55 19.00
C SER A 65 -2.34 -30.90 18.38
N THR A 66 -3.35 -31.69 18.00
CA THR A 66 -4.67 -31.19 17.56
C THR A 66 -5.39 -30.45 18.70
N PHE A 67 -5.27 -30.96 19.94
CA PHE A 67 -5.86 -30.33 21.11
C PHE A 67 -5.17 -29.00 21.46
N ILE A 68 -3.85 -28.92 21.43
CA ILE A 68 -3.08 -27.67 21.60
C ILE A 68 -3.46 -26.64 20.54
N PHE A 69 -3.73 -27.10 19.32
CA PHE A 69 -4.20 -26.25 18.22
C PHE A 69 -5.53 -25.56 18.59
N GLY A 70 -6.51 -26.31 19.14
CA GLY A 70 -7.79 -25.73 19.60
C GLY A 70 -7.64 -24.74 20.77
N ILE A 71 -6.86 -25.07 21.79
CA ILE A 71 -6.61 -24.15 22.91
C ILE A 71 -5.89 -22.88 22.44
N GLY A 72 -5.01 -23.00 21.46
CA GLY A 72 -4.30 -21.86 20.87
C GLY A 72 -5.25 -20.86 20.20
N ASP A 73 -6.30 -21.35 19.59
CA ASP A 73 -7.34 -20.53 18.99
C ASP A 73 -8.12 -19.73 20.05
N ASP A 74 -8.50 -20.35 21.16
CA ASP A 74 -9.17 -19.66 22.28
C ASP A 74 -8.35 -18.47 22.79
N PHE A 75 -7.04 -18.64 22.96
CA PHE A 75 -6.15 -17.55 23.41
C PHE A 75 -6.07 -16.42 22.38
N SER A 76 -6.04 -16.77 21.11
CA SER A 76 -6.07 -15.80 20.02
C SER A 76 -7.38 -15.01 20.00
N ILE A 77 -8.53 -15.66 20.26
CA ILE A 77 -9.84 -15.01 20.33
C ILE A 77 -9.87 -14.01 21.50
N PHE A 78 -9.41 -14.40 22.70
CA PHE A 78 -9.36 -13.50 23.85
C PHE A 78 -8.46 -12.29 23.63
N ILE A 79 -7.29 -12.47 23.02
CA ILE A 79 -6.40 -11.35 22.66
C ILE A 79 -7.08 -10.44 21.64
N MET A 80 -7.75 -11.01 20.63
CA MET A 80 -8.46 -10.23 19.62
C MET A 80 -9.60 -9.42 20.24
N ASP A 81 -10.39 -10.00 21.12
CA ASP A 81 -11.46 -9.28 21.83
C ASP A 81 -10.90 -8.11 22.65
N GLY A 82 -9.81 -8.34 23.40
CA GLY A 82 -9.13 -7.29 24.15
C GLY A 82 -8.59 -6.16 23.25
N LEU A 83 -8.03 -6.50 22.08
CA LEU A 83 -7.53 -5.53 21.10
C LEU A 83 -8.67 -4.74 20.45
N GLN A 84 -9.75 -5.39 20.04
CA GLN A 84 -10.92 -4.74 19.47
C GLN A 84 -11.60 -3.81 20.49
N ASN A 85 -11.74 -4.26 21.73
CA ASN A 85 -12.34 -3.47 22.79
C ASN A 85 -11.51 -2.21 23.07
N LYS A 86 -10.18 -2.37 23.19
CA LYS A 86 -9.27 -1.22 23.32
C LYS A 86 -9.40 -0.25 22.13
N TYR A 87 -9.52 -0.77 20.91
CA TYR A 87 -9.67 0.04 19.71
C TYR A 87 -10.99 0.80 19.67
N ARG A 88 -12.11 0.17 20.11
CA ARG A 88 -13.46 0.74 20.05
C ARG A 88 -13.77 1.68 21.19
N THR A 89 -13.33 1.37 22.40
CA THR A 89 -13.74 2.05 23.66
C THR A 89 -12.62 2.77 24.38
N GLY A 90 -11.36 2.54 23.97
CA GLY A 90 -10.17 3.03 24.69
C GLY A 90 -9.87 2.31 26.01
N LYS A 91 -10.72 1.39 26.47
CA LYS A 91 -10.55 0.67 27.74
C LYS A 91 -9.47 -0.39 27.66
N ALA A 92 -8.62 -0.49 28.68
CA ALA A 92 -7.47 -1.42 28.74
C ALA A 92 -7.85 -2.82 29.26
N ILE A 93 -8.87 -3.46 28.70
CA ILE A 93 -9.31 -4.82 29.10
C ILE A 93 -8.28 -5.88 28.66
N LEU A 94 -7.44 -5.59 27.68
CA LEU A 94 -6.42 -6.50 27.17
C LEU A 94 -5.51 -7.09 28.26
N ASN A 95 -5.18 -6.33 29.30
CA ASN A 95 -4.33 -6.81 30.39
C ASN A 95 -5.05 -7.89 31.21
N SER A 96 -6.35 -7.75 31.45
CA SER A 96 -7.15 -8.77 32.16
C SER A 96 -7.22 -10.07 31.35
N HIS A 97 -7.42 -9.97 30.02
CA HIS A 97 -7.39 -11.14 29.12
C HIS A 97 -6.01 -11.83 29.14
N LYS A 98 -4.92 -11.06 29.07
CA LYS A 98 -3.56 -11.62 29.17
C LYS A 98 -3.35 -12.36 30.51
N THR A 99 -3.79 -11.78 31.61
CA THR A 99 -3.70 -12.44 32.92
C THR A 99 -4.50 -13.75 32.95
N ALA A 100 -5.73 -13.76 32.43
CA ALA A 100 -6.54 -14.96 32.36
C ALA A 100 -5.90 -16.05 31.49
N ILE A 101 -5.39 -15.70 30.31
CA ILE A 101 -4.67 -16.61 29.41
C ILE A 101 -3.42 -17.18 30.09
N PHE A 102 -2.65 -16.34 30.80
CA PHE A 102 -1.45 -16.80 31.52
C PHE A 102 -1.80 -17.87 32.56
N PHE A 103 -2.80 -17.67 33.40
CA PHE A 103 -3.21 -18.65 34.40
C PHE A 103 -3.79 -19.91 33.75
N SER A 104 -4.58 -19.78 32.67
CA SER A 104 -5.11 -20.93 31.94
C SER A 104 -3.98 -21.77 31.31
N ALA A 105 -3.02 -21.12 30.65
CA ALA A 105 -1.85 -21.79 30.10
C ALA A 105 -0.98 -22.43 31.19
N PHE A 106 -0.76 -21.73 32.30
CA PHE A 106 0.03 -22.23 33.42
C PHE A 106 -0.61 -23.49 34.03
N THR A 107 -1.91 -23.48 34.29
CA THR A 107 -2.60 -24.67 34.84
C THR A 107 -2.57 -25.84 33.88
N ALA A 108 -2.72 -25.61 32.57
CA ALA A 108 -2.60 -26.65 31.54
C ALA A 108 -1.16 -27.23 31.49
N VAL A 109 -0.14 -26.36 31.55
CA VAL A 109 1.27 -26.78 31.58
C VAL A 109 1.58 -27.56 32.85
N VAL A 110 1.08 -27.15 34.02
CA VAL A 110 1.27 -27.92 35.27
C VAL A 110 0.58 -29.27 35.15
N GLY A 111 -0.69 -29.32 34.72
CA GLY A 111 -1.44 -30.56 34.59
C GLY A 111 -0.79 -31.58 33.66
N MET A 112 -0.51 -31.20 32.44
CA MET A 112 0.13 -32.09 31.44
C MET A 112 1.63 -32.22 31.66
N GLY A 113 2.30 -31.22 32.22
CA GLY A 113 3.72 -31.19 32.50
C GLY A 113 4.15 -32.22 33.53
N THR A 114 3.29 -32.62 34.49
CA THR A 114 3.56 -33.68 35.43
C THR A 114 3.84 -35.04 34.78
N LEU A 115 3.35 -35.26 33.55
CA LEU A 115 3.60 -36.48 32.78
C LEU A 115 5.08 -36.66 32.39
N VAL A 116 5.92 -35.63 32.54
CA VAL A 116 7.37 -35.74 32.31
C VAL A 116 8.01 -36.76 33.27
N PHE A 117 7.44 -36.95 34.46
CA PHE A 117 7.90 -37.92 35.46
C PHE A 117 7.38 -39.35 35.22
N ALA A 118 6.56 -39.57 34.19
CA ALA A 118 6.06 -40.90 33.86
C ALA A 118 7.20 -41.79 33.32
N LYS A 119 7.10 -43.09 33.58
CA LYS A 119 8.10 -44.06 33.05
C LYS A 119 7.90 -44.35 31.55
N HIS A 120 6.71 -44.13 31.03
CA HIS A 120 6.40 -44.44 29.63
C HIS A 120 6.84 -43.33 28.69
N PRO A 121 7.68 -43.61 27.66
CA PRO A 121 8.20 -42.57 26.76
C PRO A 121 7.13 -41.73 26.04
N ALA A 122 5.98 -42.34 25.70
CA ALA A 122 4.91 -41.63 25.07
C ALA A 122 4.29 -40.55 25.98
N LEU A 123 4.20 -40.80 27.29
CA LEU A 123 3.71 -39.81 28.27
C LEU A 123 4.70 -38.65 28.46
N GLN A 124 5.99 -38.94 28.44
CA GLN A 124 7.02 -37.90 28.45
C GLN A 124 6.96 -37.02 27.18
N SER A 125 6.78 -37.64 26.04
CA SER A 125 6.60 -36.91 24.77
C SER A 125 5.37 -35.99 24.80
N ILE A 126 4.25 -36.46 25.38
CA ILE A 126 3.05 -35.63 25.60
C ILE A 126 3.37 -34.39 26.44
N SER A 127 4.07 -34.61 27.56
CA SER A 127 4.45 -33.50 28.45
C SER A 127 5.30 -32.45 27.76
N LEU A 128 6.34 -32.87 27.05
CA LEU A 128 7.24 -31.96 26.35
C LEU A 128 6.52 -31.17 25.25
N ILE A 129 5.69 -31.82 24.45
CA ILE A 129 4.93 -31.15 23.40
C ILE A 129 3.91 -30.17 24.00
N SER A 130 3.27 -30.54 25.15
CA SER A 130 2.33 -29.65 25.82
C SER A 130 3.00 -28.40 26.36
N ILE A 131 4.15 -28.52 26.99
CA ILE A 131 4.91 -27.40 27.55
C ILE A 131 5.38 -26.48 26.40
N LEU A 132 6.02 -27.05 25.38
CA LEU A 132 6.54 -26.28 24.24
C LEU A 132 5.43 -25.65 23.41
N GLY A 133 4.36 -26.40 23.15
CA GLY A 133 3.21 -25.95 22.40
C GLY A 133 2.48 -24.80 23.07
N MET A 134 2.21 -24.95 24.39
CA MET A 134 1.54 -23.90 25.16
C MET A 134 2.39 -22.63 25.27
N ALA A 135 3.69 -22.78 25.49
CA ALA A 135 4.62 -21.64 25.51
C ALA A 135 4.65 -20.91 24.14
N ALA A 136 4.71 -21.66 23.04
CA ALA A 136 4.70 -21.09 21.69
C ALA A 136 3.39 -20.33 21.41
N VAL A 137 2.24 -20.91 21.74
CA VAL A 137 0.93 -20.29 21.54
C VAL A 137 0.79 -19.01 22.32
N VAL A 138 1.13 -19.00 23.62
CA VAL A 138 1.05 -17.80 24.45
C VAL A 138 2.00 -16.72 23.95
N LEU A 139 3.23 -17.09 23.60
CA LEU A 139 4.22 -16.15 23.07
C LEU A 139 3.71 -15.47 21.80
N VAL A 140 3.21 -16.25 20.86
CA VAL A 140 2.72 -15.73 19.58
C VAL A 140 1.48 -14.85 19.77
N ALA A 141 0.50 -15.30 20.58
CA ALA A 141 -0.69 -14.55 20.88
C ALA A 141 -0.41 -13.21 21.59
N TYR A 142 0.62 -13.17 22.46
CA TYR A 142 0.99 -11.96 23.21
C TYR A 142 1.84 -10.98 22.42
N THR A 143 2.58 -11.44 21.42
CA THR A 143 3.54 -10.61 20.67
C THR A 143 3.10 -10.37 19.24
N ILE A 144 2.97 -11.42 18.45
CA ILE A 144 2.74 -11.31 17.00
C ILE A 144 1.35 -10.77 16.69
N GLN A 145 0.32 -11.28 17.36
CA GLN A 145 -1.05 -10.87 17.10
C GLN A 145 -1.31 -9.37 17.39
N PRO A 146 -0.89 -8.78 18.52
CA PRO A 146 -1.00 -7.35 18.74
C PRO A 146 -0.21 -6.51 17.72
N ILE A 147 0.97 -6.98 17.29
CA ILE A 147 1.77 -6.28 16.28
C ILE A 147 1.03 -6.22 14.95
N ILE A 148 0.47 -7.36 14.49
CA ILE A 148 -0.29 -7.42 13.25
C ILE A 148 -1.54 -6.53 13.34
N PHE A 149 -2.29 -6.62 14.44
CA PHE A 149 -3.47 -5.78 14.66
C PHE A 149 -3.13 -4.29 14.68
N GLN A 150 -2.04 -3.93 15.35
CA GLN A 150 -1.56 -2.54 15.37
C GLN A 150 -1.20 -2.05 13.98
N PHE A 151 -0.50 -2.85 13.19
CA PHE A 151 -0.07 -2.49 11.85
C PHE A 151 -1.26 -2.30 10.90
N PHE A 152 -2.20 -3.26 10.87
CA PHE A 152 -3.32 -3.25 9.92
C PHE A 152 -4.51 -2.37 10.35
N ILE A 153 -4.76 -2.23 11.65
CA ILE A 153 -5.96 -1.58 12.18
C ILE A 153 -5.63 -0.29 12.91
N SER A 154 -4.83 -0.34 14.00
CA SER A 154 -4.69 0.80 14.90
C SER A 154 -3.83 1.92 14.34
N LYS A 155 -2.74 1.61 13.66
CA LYS A 155 -1.80 2.60 13.09
C LYS A 155 -2.42 3.43 11.94
N PRO A 156 -3.20 2.87 11.00
CA PRO A 156 -3.97 3.69 10.08
C PRO A 156 -4.96 4.61 10.79
N ALA A 157 -5.74 4.07 11.73
CA ALA A 157 -6.76 4.83 12.45
C ALA A 157 -6.18 6.00 13.26
N SER A 158 -5.01 5.84 13.90
CA SER A 158 -4.32 6.94 14.60
C SER A 158 -3.91 8.10 13.69
N LYS A 159 -3.87 7.88 12.38
CA LYS A 159 -3.62 8.89 11.35
C LYS A 159 -4.91 9.41 10.69
N GLY A 160 -6.07 9.11 11.25
CA GLY A 160 -7.37 9.47 10.67
C GLY A 160 -7.72 8.71 9.38
N LEU A 161 -7.02 7.60 9.10
CA LEU A 161 -7.22 6.81 7.90
C LEU A 161 -7.95 5.50 8.22
N PRO A 162 -8.81 4.98 7.33
CA PRO A 162 -9.46 3.69 7.55
C PRO A 162 -8.42 2.54 7.60
N PRO A 163 -8.73 1.46 8.35
CA PRO A 163 -7.91 0.26 8.40
C PRO A 163 -7.62 -0.33 7.03
N TYR A 164 -6.51 -1.07 6.91
CA TYR A 164 -6.21 -1.83 5.70
C TYR A 164 -7.23 -2.95 5.49
N THR A 165 -7.58 -3.18 4.22
CA THR A 165 -8.42 -4.32 3.82
C THR A 165 -7.64 -5.22 2.89
N LEU A 166 -7.95 -6.52 2.90
CA LEU A 166 -7.32 -7.51 2.01
C LEU A 166 -7.54 -7.14 0.54
N ILE A 167 -8.79 -6.79 0.20
CA ILE A 167 -9.13 -6.34 -1.16
C ILE A 167 -8.35 -5.07 -1.54
N GLY A 168 -8.19 -4.12 -0.59
CA GLY A 168 -7.39 -2.92 -0.81
C GLY A 168 -5.91 -3.24 -1.05
N LEU A 169 -5.36 -4.21 -0.34
CA LEU A 169 -3.98 -4.69 -0.56
C LEU A 169 -3.83 -5.34 -1.93
N LEU A 170 -4.74 -6.22 -2.31
CA LEU A 170 -4.72 -6.88 -3.63
C LEU A 170 -4.81 -5.85 -4.77
N ARG A 171 -5.72 -4.88 -4.67
CA ARG A 171 -5.82 -3.77 -5.63
C ARG A 171 -4.53 -2.96 -5.71
N THR A 172 -3.94 -2.67 -4.55
CA THR A 172 -2.67 -1.94 -4.47
C THR A 172 -1.56 -2.69 -5.18
N ILE A 173 -1.38 -3.97 -4.86
CA ILE A 173 -0.37 -4.83 -5.49
C ILE A 173 -0.59 -4.86 -7.00
N LEU A 174 -1.82 -5.10 -7.46
CA LEU A 174 -2.15 -5.14 -8.89
C LEU A 174 -1.78 -3.84 -9.60
N LEU A 175 -2.19 -2.68 -9.07
CA LEU A 175 -1.91 -1.39 -9.69
C LEU A 175 -0.42 -1.04 -9.68
N PHE A 176 0.28 -1.33 -8.58
CA PHE A 176 1.73 -1.10 -8.53
C PHE A 176 2.50 -2.04 -9.46
N MET A 177 2.10 -3.31 -9.55
CA MET A 177 2.69 -4.24 -10.53
C MET A 177 2.45 -3.75 -11.96
N LEU A 178 1.22 -3.32 -12.29
CA LEU A 178 0.89 -2.76 -13.60
C LEU A 178 1.74 -1.52 -13.91
N PHE A 179 1.89 -0.62 -12.93
CA PHE A 179 2.72 0.58 -13.08
C PHE A 179 4.19 0.24 -13.30
N VAL A 180 4.77 -0.62 -12.47
CA VAL A 180 6.18 -1.03 -12.58
C VAL A 180 6.45 -1.77 -13.88
N THR A 181 5.57 -2.71 -14.25
CA THR A 181 5.68 -3.43 -15.52
C THR A 181 5.60 -2.48 -16.71
N GLY A 182 4.68 -1.52 -16.69
CA GLY A 182 4.58 -0.48 -17.70
C GLY A 182 5.86 0.36 -17.81
N CYS A 183 6.46 0.73 -16.68
CA CYS A 183 7.74 1.43 -16.66
C CYS A 183 8.89 0.58 -17.23
N ILE A 184 8.95 -0.71 -16.92
CA ILE A 184 9.97 -1.62 -17.45
C ILE A 184 9.83 -1.75 -18.97
N ILE A 185 8.61 -1.99 -19.46
CA ILE A 185 8.32 -2.09 -20.90
C ILE A 185 8.72 -0.79 -21.62
N LEU A 186 8.33 0.37 -21.07
CA LEU A 186 8.66 1.66 -21.66
C LEU A 186 10.17 1.93 -21.64
N ARG A 187 10.89 1.48 -20.63
CA ARG A 187 12.34 1.60 -20.53
C ARG A 187 13.05 0.74 -21.60
N ILE A 188 12.59 -0.50 -21.81
CA ILE A 188 13.07 -1.36 -22.89
C ILE A 188 12.77 -0.71 -24.24
N PHE A 189 11.56 -0.18 -24.43
CA PHE A 189 11.18 0.53 -25.63
C PHE A 189 12.07 1.74 -25.92
N ILE A 190 12.37 2.56 -24.92
CA ILE A 190 13.31 3.69 -25.03
C ILE A 190 14.69 3.20 -25.45
N PHE A 191 15.17 2.10 -24.85
CA PHE A 191 16.45 1.50 -25.25
C PHE A 191 16.46 1.10 -26.73
N LEU A 192 15.40 0.47 -27.22
CA LEU A 192 15.26 0.14 -28.64
C LEU A 192 15.20 1.38 -29.56
N LEU A 193 14.59 2.47 -29.07
CA LEU A 193 14.57 3.73 -29.83
C LEU A 193 15.96 4.34 -30.01
N TYR A 194 16.96 4.05 -29.18
CA TYR A 194 18.34 4.51 -29.41
C TYR A 194 18.93 3.90 -30.69
N LEU A 195 18.51 2.70 -31.08
CA LEU A 195 19.01 1.99 -32.25
C LEU A 195 18.41 2.53 -33.58
N ILE A 196 17.33 3.29 -33.53
CA ILE A 196 16.61 3.78 -34.70
C ILE A 196 17.15 5.17 -35.09
N PRO A 197 17.61 5.42 -36.32
CA PRO A 197 18.15 6.72 -36.74
C PRO A 197 17.05 7.75 -37.09
N VAL A 198 16.21 8.12 -36.07
CA VAL A 198 15.15 9.12 -36.22
C VAL A 198 15.46 10.30 -35.31
N ARG A 199 15.00 11.51 -35.66
CA ARG A 199 15.20 12.74 -34.87
C ARG A 199 14.70 12.58 -33.46
N ARG A 200 15.48 13.07 -32.48
CA ARG A 200 15.20 12.96 -31.05
C ARG A 200 13.82 13.52 -30.66
N SER A 201 13.38 14.60 -31.30
CA SER A 201 12.07 15.22 -31.03
C SER A 201 10.91 14.26 -31.29
N TYR A 202 10.93 13.52 -32.46
CA TYR A 202 9.89 12.52 -32.72
C TYR A 202 9.88 11.36 -31.73
N LYS A 203 11.07 10.90 -31.30
CA LYS A 203 11.18 9.84 -30.27
C LYS A 203 10.60 10.31 -28.95
N GLN A 204 10.90 11.54 -28.54
CA GLN A 204 10.33 12.13 -27.32
C GLN A 204 8.81 12.27 -27.41
N GLN A 205 8.27 12.73 -28.54
CA GLN A 205 6.83 12.83 -28.73
C GLN A 205 6.16 11.46 -28.62
N LEU A 206 6.76 10.42 -29.18
CA LEU A 206 6.25 9.05 -29.08
C LEU A 206 6.24 8.57 -27.63
N VAL A 207 7.34 8.78 -26.89
CA VAL A 207 7.44 8.42 -25.48
C VAL A 207 6.41 9.18 -24.63
N CYS A 208 6.24 10.49 -24.83
CA CYS A 208 5.21 11.27 -24.14
C CYS A 208 3.80 10.77 -24.46
N ARG A 209 3.54 10.34 -25.71
CA ARG A 209 2.25 9.74 -26.09
C ARG A 209 2.02 8.40 -25.36
N ILE A 210 3.05 7.55 -25.26
CA ILE A 210 2.95 6.28 -24.52
C ILE A 210 2.74 6.54 -23.02
N ILE A 211 3.44 7.51 -22.43
CA ILE A 211 3.20 7.92 -21.04
C ILE A 211 1.74 8.34 -20.83
N ASN A 212 1.19 9.19 -21.71
CA ASN A 212 -0.20 9.62 -21.64
C ASN A 212 -1.18 8.44 -21.73
N ILE A 213 -0.98 7.51 -22.67
CA ILE A 213 -1.81 6.31 -22.83
C ILE A 213 -1.69 5.41 -21.58
N THR A 214 -0.49 5.21 -21.05
CA THR A 214 -0.25 4.42 -19.84
C THR A 214 -0.94 5.05 -18.63
N CYS A 215 -0.82 6.36 -18.43
CA CYS A 215 -1.51 7.08 -17.35
C CYS A 215 -3.04 6.93 -17.45
N LYS A 216 -3.61 7.11 -18.65
CA LYS A 216 -5.03 6.85 -18.92
C LYS A 216 -5.41 5.40 -18.60
N GLY A 217 -4.61 4.45 -19.07
CA GLY A 217 -4.84 3.02 -18.87
C GLY A 217 -4.88 2.65 -17.38
N ILE A 218 -3.92 3.13 -16.59
CA ILE A 218 -3.89 2.91 -15.13
C ILE A 218 -5.15 3.48 -14.47
N LEU A 219 -5.52 4.71 -14.83
CA LEU A 219 -6.74 5.33 -14.31
C LEU A 219 -8.00 4.56 -14.72
N VAL A 220 -8.08 4.01 -15.94
CA VAL A 220 -9.22 3.20 -16.41
C VAL A 220 -9.29 1.86 -15.67
N VAL A 221 -8.16 1.16 -15.51
CA VAL A 221 -8.09 -0.12 -14.78
C VAL A 221 -8.46 0.04 -13.31
N ALA A 222 -8.21 1.21 -12.72
CA ALA A 222 -8.66 1.53 -11.36
C ALA A 222 -10.18 1.77 -11.30
N THR A 223 -10.98 0.76 -11.65
CA THR A 223 -12.47 0.82 -11.71
C THR A 223 -13.13 1.12 -10.37
N PHE A 224 -12.45 0.81 -9.26
CA PHE A 224 -12.90 1.10 -7.90
C PHE A 224 -12.68 2.57 -7.48
N VAL A 225 -12.06 3.39 -8.35
CA VAL A 225 -11.93 4.84 -8.22
C VAL A 225 -12.83 5.49 -9.27
N ARG A 226 -13.93 6.09 -8.83
CA ARG A 226 -14.81 6.88 -9.71
C ARG A 226 -14.11 8.20 -10.04
N LYS A 227 -14.15 8.59 -11.30
CA LYS A 227 -13.52 9.82 -11.81
C LYS A 227 -14.60 10.75 -12.30
N GLU A 228 -14.59 11.97 -11.77
CA GLU A 228 -15.47 13.04 -12.21
C GLU A 228 -14.61 14.19 -12.73
N HIS A 229 -14.80 14.50 -14.00
CA HIS A 229 -14.01 15.49 -14.70
C HIS A 229 -14.89 16.64 -15.19
N ILE A 230 -14.57 17.85 -14.73
CA ILE A 230 -15.28 19.09 -15.11
C ILE A 230 -14.30 19.97 -15.87
N ASN A 231 -14.60 20.20 -17.12
CA ASN A 231 -13.84 21.12 -17.99
C ASN A 231 -14.71 22.35 -18.28
N VAL A 232 -14.53 23.42 -17.54
CA VAL A 232 -15.42 24.59 -17.54
C VAL A 232 -15.43 25.32 -18.88
N THR A 233 -14.28 25.35 -19.56
CA THR A 233 -14.10 26.12 -20.82
C THR A 233 -13.84 25.24 -22.04
N ASN A 234 -14.05 23.93 -21.92
CA ASN A 234 -13.71 22.96 -22.95
C ASN A 234 -12.24 23.05 -23.40
N GLU A 235 -11.33 23.23 -22.41
CA GLU A 235 -9.89 23.33 -22.66
C GLU A 235 -9.39 22.06 -23.37
N THR A 236 -8.65 22.24 -24.45
CA THR A 236 -8.14 21.14 -25.30
C THR A 236 -6.65 20.86 -25.12
N PHE A 237 -5.94 21.70 -24.38
CA PHE A 237 -4.47 21.66 -24.22
C PHE A 237 -3.68 21.73 -25.52
N LYS A 238 -4.27 22.23 -26.60
CA LYS A 238 -3.59 22.42 -27.90
C LYS A 238 -2.66 23.62 -27.88
N LYS A 239 -3.07 24.72 -27.23
CA LYS A 239 -2.23 25.91 -27.03
C LYS A 239 -1.38 25.70 -25.78
N PRO A 240 -0.05 25.81 -25.87
CA PRO A 240 0.84 25.71 -24.69
C PRO A 240 0.42 26.63 -23.56
N ALA A 241 0.64 26.20 -22.34
CA ALA A 241 0.34 26.95 -21.12
C ALA A 241 1.20 26.47 -19.95
N ILE A 242 1.26 27.28 -18.89
CA ILE A 242 1.70 26.80 -17.58
C ILE A 242 0.46 26.20 -16.89
N ILE A 243 0.54 24.91 -16.58
CA ILE A 243 -0.55 24.22 -15.85
C ILE A 243 -0.17 24.20 -14.38
N ILE A 244 -1.02 24.77 -13.53
CA ILE A 244 -0.87 24.72 -12.08
C ILE A 244 -1.94 23.84 -11.46
N ALA A 245 -1.57 23.01 -10.50
CA ALA A 245 -2.50 22.19 -9.76
C ALA A 245 -2.09 22.08 -8.29
N ASN A 246 -3.06 21.89 -7.40
CA ASN A 246 -2.78 21.53 -6.02
C ASN A 246 -2.24 20.09 -5.93
N HIS A 247 -1.46 19.77 -4.88
CA HIS A 247 -0.75 18.48 -4.77
C HIS A 247 -1.10 17.73 -3.50
N GLN A 248 -1.85 16.65 -3.63
CA GLN A 248 -2.29 15.80 -2.53
C GLN A 248 -1.73 14.38 -2.61
N SER A 249 -1.53 13.85 -3.83
CA SER A 249 -1.30 12.44 -4.06
C SER A 249 -0.32 12.18 -5.21
N PHE A 250 0.17 10.95 -5.29
CA PHE A 250 0.89 10.47 -6.49
C PHE A 250 -0.04 10.39 -7.71
N ILE A 251 -1.34 10.16 -7.50
CA ILE A 251 -2.34 10.11 -8.58
C ILE A 251 -2.42 11.44 -9.34
N ASP A 252 -2.16 12.57 -8.69
CA ASP A 252 -2.20 13.90 -9.32
C ASP A 252 -1.32 13.96 -10.58
N ILE A 253 -0.14 13.33 -10.51
CA ILE A 253 0.80 13.25 -11.63
C ILE A 253 0.19 12.44 -12.79
N LEU A 254 -0.38 11.28 -12.48
CA LEU A 254 -1.01 10.42 -13.49
C LEU A 254 -2.20 11.13 -14.15
N GLU A 255 -2.97 11.86 -13.37
CA GLU A 255 -4.15 12.59 -13.84
C GLU A 255 -3.75 13.73 -14.77
N LEU A 256 -2.79 14.58 -14.38
CA LEU A 256 -2.30 15.66 -15.23
C LEU A 256 -1.71 15.14 -16.55
N LEU A 257 -0.88 14.10 -16.49
CA LEU A 257 -0.28 13.49 -17.68
C LEU A 257 -1.31 12.78 -18.57
N SER A 258 -2.46 12.40 -18.01
CA SER A 258 -3.55 11.80 -18.79
C SER A 258 -4.30 12.79 -19.68
N PHE A 259 -4.31 14.09 -19.37
CA PHE A 259 -5.08 15.07 -20.15
C PHE A 259 -4.53 15.26 -21.57
N SER A 260 -3.20 15.35 -21.73
CA SER A 260 -2.58 15.52 -23.05
C SER A 260 -1.18 14.89 -23.13
N PRO A 261 -0.79 14.32 -24.27
CA PRO A 261 0.58 13.86 -24.50
C PRO A 261 1.58 15.02 -24.64
N LYS A 262 1.11 16.25 -24.70
CA LYS A 262 1.92 17.47 -24.77
C LYS A 262 2.06 18.16 -23.41
N ILE A 263 1.91 17.44 -22.31
CA ILE A 263 2.16 17.92 -20.97
C ILE A 263 3.46 17.30 -20.45
N ILE A 264 4.40 18.14 -20.04
CA ILE A 264 5.63 17.76 -19.34
C ILE A 264 5.67 18.47 -18.00
N MET A 265 6.44 17.96 -17.05
CA MET A 265 6.40 18.47 -15.67
C MET A 265 7.76 18.92 -15.17
N ILE A 266 7.75 19.88 -14.24
CA ILE A 266 8.91 20.15 -13.39
C ILE A 266 8.86 19.16 -12.23
N THR A 267 9.98 18.48 -11.99
CA THR A 267 10.08 17.41 -10.99
C THR A 267 11.17 17.72 -9.96
N ASN A 268 10.99 17.20 -8.75
CA ASN A 268 11.98 17.28 -7.69
C ASN A 268 13.05 16.18 -7.82
N HIS A 269 14.10 16.26 -7.01
CA HIS A 269 15.22 15.33 -6.98
C HIS A 269 14.80 13.86 -6.81
N TRP A 270 13.82 13.57 -5.93
CA TRP A 270 13.38 12.21 -5.68
C TRP A 270 12.70 11.57 -6.92
N VAL A 271 11.86 12.33 -7.62
CA VAL A 271 11.19 11.88 -8.84
C VAL A 271 12.20 11.70 -9.97
N TRP A 272 13.09 12.65 -10.14
CA TRP A 272 14.14 12.65 -11.18
C TRP A 272 15.09 11.46 -11.08
N ASN A 273 15.50 11.10 -9.85
CA ASN A 273 16.41 9.99 -9.60
C ASN A 273 15.71 8.65 -9.30
N SER A 274 14.41 8.55 -9.54
CA SER A 274 13.67 7.31 -9.33
C SER A 274 14.26 6.17 -10.16
N PRO A 275 14.58 5.01 -9.53
CA PRO A 275 15.10 3.85 -10.28
C PRO A 275 14.06 3.26 -11.23
N VAL A 276 12.78 3.47 -10.99
CA VAL A 276 11.67 2.92 -11.78
C VAL A 276 11.40 3.80 -13.01
N PHE A 277 11.12 5.08 -12.82
CA PHE A 277 10.64 5.97 -13.88
C PHE A 277 11.54 7.17 -14.17
N GLY A 278 12.60 7.41 -13.39
CA GLY A 278 13.47 8.59 -13.56
C GLY A 278 14.07 8.70 -14.97
N LYS A 279 14.64 7.62 -15.50
CA LYS A 279 15.19 7.63 -16.87
C LYS A 279 14.15 7.85 -17.96
N ILE A 280 12.90 7.45 -17.72
CA ILE A 280 11.79 7.65 -18.65
C ILE A 280 11.45 9.13 -18.74
N ILE A 281 11.26 9.82 -17.62
CA ILE A 281 10.91 11.24 -17.59
C ILE A 281 12.07 12.12 -18.09
N GLN A 282 13.33 11.76 -17.78
CA GLN A 282 14.52 12.42 -18.33
C GLN A 282 14.52 12.34 -19.88
N TYR A 283 14.26 11.15 -20.43
CA TYR A 283 14.19 10.96 -21.87
C TYR A 283 13.01 11.72 -22.50
N ALA A 284 11.86 11.74 -21.83
CA ALA A 284 10.65 12.46 -22.26
C ALA A 284 10.83 14.00 -22.26
N GLY A 285 11.89 14.51 -21.66
CA GLY A 285 12.19 15.94 -21.65
C GLY A 285 11.54 16.71 -20.48
N PHE A 286 11.26 16.03 -19.36
CA PHE A 286 10.83 16.69 -18.13
C PHE A 286 11.95 17.55 -17.56
N PHE A 287 11.65 18.44 -16.64
CA PHE A 287 12.60 19.36 -16.04
C PHE A 287 12.90 19.01 -14.58
N HIS A 288 14.13 19.24 -14.18
CA HIS A 288 14.55 19.09 -12.79
C HIS A 288 14.59 20.46 -12.11
N VAL A 289 14.07 20.55 -10.88
CA VAL A 289 13.94 21.83 -10.16
C VAL A 289 15.29 22.48 -9.86
N ASP A 290 16.37 21.70 -9.70
CA ASP A 290 17.72 22.17 -9.38
C ASP A 290 18.58 22.43 -10.63
N GLU A 291 18.05 22.28 -11.86
CA GLU A 291 18.73 22.75 -13.07
C GLU A 291 18.82 24.28 -13.00
N GLY A 292 19.98 24.85 -13.26
CA GLY A 292 20.18 26.30 -13.22
C GLY A 292 19.08 27.04 -13.98
N TYR A 293 18.56 28.12 -13.39
CA TYR A 293 17.33 28.79 -13.84
C TYR A 293 17.38 29.17 -15.34
N GLU A 294 18.44 29.84 -15.80
CA GLU A 294 18.55 30.33 -17.19
C GLU A 294 18.56 29.19 -18.20
N LEU A 295 19.31 28.13 -17.93
CA LEU A 295 19.37 26.94 -18.78
C LEU A 295 18.03 26.23 -18.83
N CYS A 296 17.35 26.14 -17.70
CA CYS A 296 16.04 25.51 -17.59
C CYS A 296 15.00 26.29 -18.41
N VAL A 297 14.99 27.62 -18.30
CA VAL A 297 14.04 28.49 -19.04
C VAL A 297 14.24 28.36 -20.55
N GLU A 298 15.48 28.36 -21.06
CA GLU A 298 15.71 28.23 -22.51
C GLU A 298 15.24 26.87 -23.03
N ARG A 299 15.52 25.79 -22.32
CA ARG A 299 14.99 24.46 -22.65
C ARG A 299 13.46 24.40 -22.59
N MET A 300 12.86 25.09 -21.64
CA MET A 300 11.39 25.22 -21.55
C MET A 300 10.85 25.96 -22.76
N ARG A 301 11.49 27.05 -23.20
CA ARG A 301 11.12 27.82 -24.38
C ARG A 301 11.14 26.97 -25.66
N GLU A 302 12.17 26.10 -25.81
CA GLU A 302 12.19 25.14 -26.91
C GLU A 302 11.01 24.16 -26.89
N LYS A 303 10.69 23.61 -25.70
CA LYS A 303 9.57 22.70 -25.55
C LYS A 303 8.22 23.36 -25.79
N VAL A 304 8.06 24.60 -25.39
CA VAL A 304 6.88 25.42 -25.70
C VAL A 304 6.73 25.62 -27.21
N ARG A 305 7.82 25.91 -27.93
CA ARG A 305 7.81 26.00 -29.41
C ARG A 305 7.43 24.67 -30.08
N GLU A 306 7.76 23.52 -29.46
CA GLU A 306 7.32 22.18 -29.87
C GLU A 306 5.83 21.90 -29.52
N GLY A 307 5.13 22.84 -28.87
CA GLY A 307 3.72 22.75 -28.47
C GLY A 307 3.46 22.07 -27.14
N TYR A 308 4.48 21.98 -26.25
CA TYR A 308 4.29 21.42 -24.92
C TYR A 308 3.83 22.47 -23.89
N SER A 309 2.93 22.06 -23.02
CA SER A 309 2.58 22.76 -21.78
C SER A 309 3.44 22.25 -20.63
N ILE A 310 3.73 23.13 -19.67
CA ILE A 310 4.58 22.81 -18.51
C ILE A 310 3.68 22.75 -17.28
N ALA A 311 3.59 21.59 -16.64
CA ALA A 311 2.81 21.41 -15.43
C ALA A 311 3.68 21.53 -14.17
N ILE A 312 3.15 22.23 -13.17
CA ILE A 312 3.84 22.54 -11.91
C ILE A 312 2.85 22.37 -10.75
N PHE A 313 3.33 21.80 -9.67
CA PHE A 313 2.65 21.87 -8.37
C PHE A 313 3.25 23.02 -7.57
N PRO A 314 2.60 24.20 -7.50
CA PRO A 314 3.21 25.39 -6.90
C PRO A 314 3.39 25.26 -5.38
N GLU A 315 2.82 24.25 -4.74
CA GLU A 315 3.04 23.90 -3.33
C GLU A 315 4.40 23.25 -3.06
N GLY A 316 5.11 22.77 -4.09
CA GLY A 316 6.42 22.10 -4.01
C GLY A 316 6.38 20.71 -3.38
N THR A 317 5.36 20.37 -2.60
CA THR A 317 5.22 19.07 -1.95
C THR A 317 3.75 18.74 -1.65
N ARG A 318 3.43 17.45 -1.56
CA ARG A 318 2.08 16.97 -1.19
C ARG A 318 1.70 17.42 0.22
N THR A 319 0.41 17.62 0.45
CA THR A 319 -0.16 17.89 1.78
C THR A 319 -0.41 16.60 2.57
N TYR A 320 -0.49 16.70 3.90
CA TYR A 320 -0.89 15.58 4.77
C TYR A 320 -2.36 15.65 5.18
N ASP A 321 -2.89 16.86 5.26
CA ASP A 321 -4.23 17.19 5.77
C ASP A 321 -5.24 17.55 4.67
N GLY A 322 -4.83 17.42 3.41
CA GLY A 322 -5.66 17.76 2.25
C GLY A 322 -5.85 19.26 2.00
N LYS A 323 -5.30 20.13 2.86
CA LYS A 323 -5.39 21.58 2.66
C LYS A 323 -4.33 22.07 1.69
N MET A 324 -4.68 22.98 0.82
CA MET A 324 -3.73 23.66 -0.06
C MET A 324 -2.71 24.44 0.76
N LYS A 325 -1.45 24.32 0.39
CA LYS A 325 -0.36 25.11 0.95
C LYS A 325 -0.18 26.41 0.20
N ARG A 326 0.65 27.28 0.77
CA ARG A 326 1.06 28.52 0.08
C ARG A 326 1.75 28.18 -1.23
N PHE A 327 1.38 28.87 -2.30
CA PHE A 327 2.01 28.72 -3.61
C PHE A 327 3.33 29.48 -3.66
N HIS A 328 4.34 28.82 -4.21
CA HIS A 328 5.61 29.43 -4.54
C HIS A 328 5.48 30.25 -5.83
N LYS A 329 6.17 31.39 -5.88
CA LYS A 329 6.11 32.33 -7.00
C LYS A 329 6.64 31.78 -8.34
N GLY A 330 7.39 30.66 -8.31
CA GLY A 330 8.09 30.11 -9.49
C GLY A 330 7.18 29.81 -10.69
N ALA A 331 5.95 29.30 -10.46
CA ALA A 331 5.01 29.04 -11.56
C ALA A 331 4.54 30.32 -12.26
N PHE A 332 4.27 31.37 -11.49
CA PHE A 332 3.83 32.68 -12.00
C PHE A 332 4.98 33.39 -12.73
N TYR A 333 6.17 33.33 -12.17
CA TYR A 333 7.37 33.88 -12.81
C TYR A 333 7.68 33.19 -14.15
N LEU A 334 7.48 31.87 -14.26
CA LEU A 334 7.63 31.16 -15.53
C LEU A 334 6.56 31.54 -16.54
N SER A 335 5.33 31.81 -16.12
CA SER A 335 4.26 32.30 -16.98
C SER A 335 4.63 33.62 -17.63
N GLU A 336 5.11 34.58 -16.84
CA GLU A 336 5.58 35.90 -17.29
C GLU A 336 6.80 35.74 -18.24
N THR A 337 7.84 35.01 -17.82
CA THR A 337 9.09 34.85 -18.58
C THR A 337 8.89 34.15 -19.92
N LEU A 338 7.99 33.18 -19.98
CA LEU A 338 7.68 32.41 -21.19
C LEU A 338 6.50 32.99 -21.99
N GLN A 339 5.83 34.01 -21.45
CA GLN A 339 4.62 34.63 -22.04
C GLN A 339 3.51 33.59 -22.31
N LEU A 340 3.25 32.75 -21.30
CA LEU A 340 2.28 31.68 -21.37
C LEU A 340 1.13 31.90 -20.39
N ASP A 341 -0.10 31.71 -20.85
CA ASP A 341 -1.26 31.69 -20.00
C ASP A 341 -1.15 30.60 -18.93
N ILE A 342 -1.83 30.79 -17.80
CA ILE A 342 -1.95 29.77 -16.75
C ILE A 342 -3.25 29.02 -16.90
N ILE A 343 -3.22 27.69 -16.80
CA ILE A 343 -4.39 26.83 -16.66
C ILE A 343 -4.42 26.30 -15.23
N PRO A 344 -5.30 26.81 -14.35
CA PRO A 344 -5.48 26.25 -13.03
C PRO A 344 -6.31 24.97 -13.09
N ILE A 345 -5.84 23.90 -12.43
CA ILE A 345 -6.56 22.63 -12.30
C ILE A 345 -6.72 22.32 -10.81
N LEU A 346 -7.95 22.16 -10.36
CA LEU A 346 -8.25 21.76 -9.01
C LEU A 346 -8.44 20.25 -8.96
N LEU A 347 -7.64 19.58 -8.12
CA LEU A 347 -7.68 18.13 -7.87
C LEU A 347 -8.22 17.89 -6.45
N TYR A 348 -9.21 17.01 -6.32
CA TYR A 348 -9.83 16.69 -5.04
C TYR A 348 -10.10 15.19 -4.91
N GLY A 349 -9.97 14.64 -3.68
CA GLY A 349 -10.16 13.22 -3.39
C GLY A 349 -8.93 12.34 -3.63
N ASN A 350 -7.95 12.80 -4.40
CA ASN A 350 -6.73 12.04 -4.71
C ASN A 350 -5.94 11.67 -3.44
N GLY A 351 -5.88 12.57 -2.46
CA GLY A 351 -5.27 12.34 -1.16
C GLY A 351 -5.98 11.27 -0.31
N GLU A 352 -7.27 11.04 -0.53
CA GLU A 352 -8.03 9.97 0.13
C GLU A 352 -7.75 8.60 -0.50
N ILE A 353 -7.50 8.56 -1.81
CA ILE A 353 -7.21 7.32 -2.55
C ILE A 353 -5.79 6.83 -2.24
N ILE A 354 -4.77 7.69 -2.39
CA ILE A 354 -3.38 7.40 -1.99
C ILE A 354 -2.91 8.53 -1.09
N ALA A 355 -3.10 8.36 0.22
CA ALA A 355 -2.71 9.35 1.19
C ALA A 355 -1.17 9.45 1.30
N LYS A 356 -0.64 10.68 1.49
CA LYS A 356 0.79 10.91 1.73
C LYS A 356 1.31 10.11 2.93
N ALA A 357 0.48 9.91 3.96
CA ALA A 357 0.82 9.13 5.15
C ALA A 357 0.84 7.60 4.91
N GLN A 358 0.23 7.12 3.81
CA GLN A 358 0.20 5.72 3.38
C GLN A 358 0.42 5.61 1.86
N PRO A 359 1.62 5.92 1.36
CA PRO A 359 1.88 6.10 -0.08
C PRO A 359 1.78 4.81 -0.90
N PHE A 360 1.76 3.65 -0.24
CA PHE A 360 1.71 2.32 -0.88
C PHE A 360 0.39 1.59 -0.60
N TYR A 361 -0.71 2.33 -0.43
CA TYR A 361 -2.02 1.72 -0.26
C TYR A 361 -3.09 2.50 -1.03
N VAL A 362 -3.76 1.82 -1.97
CA VAL A 362 -4.78 2.41 -2.83
C VAL A 362 -6.18 2.08 -2.32
N ARG A 363 -6.95 3.12 -2.00
CA ARG A 363 -8.33 3.01 -1.51
C ARG A 363 -9.34 3.13 -2.64
N LYS A 364 -10.54 2.65 -2.40
CA LYS A 364 -11.70 3.02 -3.22
C LYS A 364 -12.15 4.44 -2.89
N GLY A 365 -12.70 5.15 -3.84
CA GLY A 365 -13.26 6.48 -3.62
C GLY A 365 -13.58 7.20 -4.90
N ILE A 366 -13.73 8.51 -4.81
CA ILE A 366 -14.04 9.39 -5.94
C ILE A 366 -12.93 10.43 -6.04
N ILE A 367 -12.45 10.67 -7.23
CA ILE A 367 -11.56 11.78 -7.55
C ILE A 367 -12.26 12.76 -8.46
N TYR A 368 -12.03 14.03 -8.22
CA TYR A 368 -12.58 15.13 -8.99
C TYR A 368 -11.44 15.95 -9.57
N SER A 369 -11.52 16.26 -10.86
CA SER A 369 -10.67 17.24 -11.50
C SER A 369 -11.50 18.33 -12.15
N LYS A 370 -11.18 19.57 -11.82
CA LYS A 370 -11.84 20.74 -12.39
C LYS A 370 -10.82 21.63 -13.09
N ILE A 371 -10.94 21.71 -14.41
CA ILE A 371 -10.14 22.63 -15.24
C ILE A 371 -10.86 23.97 -15.22
N LEU A 372 -10.16 24.99 -14.73
CA LEU A 372 -10.65 26.35 -14.63
C LEU A 372 -10.30 27.17 -15.89
N PRO A 373 -10.94 28.33 -16.11
CA PRO A 373 -10.58 29.21 -17.22
C PRO A 373 -9.11 29.62 -17.19
N ARG A 374 -8.54 29.85 -18.38
CA ARG A 374 -7.18 30.36 -18.51
C ARG A 374 -7.08 31.76 -17.90
N ILE A 375 -5.98 31.99 -17.18
CA ILE A 375 -5.55 33.30 -16.72
C ILE A 375 -4.51 33.79 -17.73
N LEU A 376 -4.76 34.93 -18.37
CA LEU A 376 -3.83 35.45 -19.38
C LEU A 376 -2.56 35.95 -18.69
N TYR A 377 -1.40 35.72 -19.30
CA TYR A 377 -0.11 36.14 -18.75
C TYR A 377 0.07 37.67 -18.66
N ASN A 378 -0.73 38.42 -19.41
CA ASN A 378 -0.80 39.89 -19.43
C ASN A 378 -2.07 40.46 -18.75
N ASP A 379 -2.71 39.67 -17.88
CA ASP A 379 -3.87 40.15 -17.11
C ASP A 379 -3.39 41.06 -15.98
N ASP A 380 -3.99 42.23 -15.86
CA ASP A 380 -3.66 43.26 -14.86
C ASP A 380 -3.82 42.76 -13.40
N SER A 381 -4.57 41.67 -13.20
CA SER A 381 -4.73 41.00 -11.90
C SER A 381 -3.53 40.14 -11.51
N PHE A 382 -2.49 40.03 -12.34
CA PHE A 382 -1.27 39.21 -12.12
C PHE A 382 -0.26 39.90 -11.17
N GLY A 383 -0.58 41.07 -10.61
CA GLY A 383 0.27 41.86 -9.74
C GLY A 383 0.35 41.37 -8.28
#